data_fe7964e9c38ee7d3afed8b42780c5d72
#
_entry.id   fe7964e9c38ee7d3afed8b42780c5d72
#
_cell.length_a   1.000
_cell.length_b   1.000
_cell.length_c   1.000
_cell.angle_alpha   90.00
_cell.angle_beta   90.00
_cell.angle_gamma   90.00
#
_symmetry.space_group_name_H-M   'P 1'
#
loop_
_entity.id
_entity.type
_entity.pdbx_description
1 polymer ?
#
loop_
_entity_poly.entity_id
_entity_poly.type
_entity_poly.pdbx_seq_one_letter_code
_entity_poly.pdbx_strand_id
1 'polypeptide(L)' 'MNWRERISSDPEILRGKPCLKDTRIPVALVLGNLAAGHDAAAILREFPDLKTEDVSACLDYARDLAEFTAVAA' A
#
# COMPACT_ATOMS: atom_id res chain seq x y z
N MET A 1 3.82 -2.69 13.22
CA MET A 1 4.12 -1.82 12.07
C MET A 1 3.11 -0.70 12.00
N ASN A 2 3.56 0.52 11.84
CA ASN A 2 2.67 1.66 11.62
C ASN A 2 2.78 2.10 10.16
N TRP A 3 1.75 1.84 9.38
CA TRP A 3 1.78 2.17 7.96
C TRP A 3 1.95 3.67 7.71
N ARG A 4 1.57 4.53 8.66
CA ARG A 4 1.68 5.99 8.50
C ARG A 4 3.11 6.46 8.34
N GLU A 5 4.06 5.66 8.76
CA GLU A 5 5.48 5.97 8.57
C GLU A 5 5.94 5.77 7.13
N ARG A 6 5.20 5.00 6.35
CA ARG A 6 5.62 4.61 5.00
C ARG A 6 4.63 4.98 3.90
N ILE A 7 3.44 5.44 4.24
CA ILE A 7 2.39 5.78 3.29
C ILE A 7 1.96 7.22 3.53
N SER A 8 1.80 7.97 2.44
CA SER A 8 1.35 9.34 2.50
C SER A 8 0.36 9.62 1.38
N SER A 9 -0.44 10.68 1.57
CA SER A 9 -1.35 11.18 0.55
C SER A 9 -1.01 12.65 0.31
N ASP A 10 -0.84 13.02 -0.95
CA ASP A 10 -0.56 14.39 -1.34
C ASP A 10 -1.55 14.75 -2.45
N PRO A 11 -2.36 15.80 -2.29
CA PRO A 11 -3.33 16.18 -3.33
C PRO A 11 -2.69 16.44 -4.69
N GLU A 12 -1.41 16.79 -4.70
CA GLU A 12 -0.68 17.07 -5.94
C GLU A 12 -0.17 15.79 -6.61
N ILE A 13 -0.24 14.65 -5.94
CA ILE A 13 0.23 13.37 -6.45
C ILE A 13 -0.95 12.43 -6.58
N LEU A 14 -1.25 12.04 -7.82
CA LEU A 14 -2.32 11.07 -8.11
C LEU A 14 -3.64 11.43 -7.43
N ARG A 15 -3.94 12.74 -7.36
CA ARG A 15 -5.19 13.27 -6.77
C ARG A 15 -5.39 12.85 -5.31
N GLY A 16 -4.30 12.74 -4.57
CA GLY A 16 -4.36 12.40 -3.15
C GLY A 16 -4.48 10.92 -2.86
N LYS A 17 -4.36 10.05 -3.85
CA LYS A 17 -4.35 8.61 -3.58
C LYS A 17 -3.16 8.25 -2.70
N PRO A 18 -3.35 7.37 -1.70
CA PRO A 18 -2.23 6.96 -0.86
C PRO A 18 -1.14 6.25 -1.67
N CYS A 19 0.09 6.69 -1.44
CA CYS A 19 1.27 6.15 -2.11
C CYS A 19 2.34 5.83 -1.09
N LEU A 20 3.25 4.93 -1.45
CA LEU A 20 4.45 4.72 -0.64
C LEU A 20 5.26 6.02 -0.67
N LYS A 21 5.75 6.46 0.49
CA LYS A 21 6.47 7.72 0.64
C LYS A 21 7.64 7.79 -0.34
N ASP A 22 7.87 8.98 -0.86
CA ASP A 22 8.95 9.28 -1.80
C ASP A 22 8.84 8.51 -3.12
N THR A 23 7.65 8.00 -3.42
CA THR A 23 7.37 7.33 -4.68
C THR A 23 6.04 7.83 -5.24
N ARG A 24 5.74 7.43 -6.48
CA ARG A 24 4.41 7.59 -7.05
C ARG A 24 3.74 6.24 -7.23
N ILE A 25 4.12 5.28 -6.37
CA ILE A 25 3.56 3.93 -6.40
C ILE A 25 2.36 3.89 -5.47
N PRO A 26 1.13 3.78 -6.00
CA PRO A 26 -0.05 3.75 -5.17
C PRO A 26 -0.14 2.47 -4.34
N VAL A 27 -0.63 2.59 -3.12
CA VAL A 27 -0.94 1.44 -2.28
C VAL A 27 -1.88 0.48 -3.01
N ALA A 28 -2.87 1.01 -3.72
CA ALA A 28 -3.83 0.20 -4.47
C ALA A 28 -3.15 -0.70 -5.51
N LEU A 29 -2.07 -0.23 -6.13
CA LEU A 29 -1.33 -1.03 -7.11
C LEU A 29 -0.64 -2.21 -6.45
N VAL A 30 -0.01 -1.99 -5.30
CA VAL A 30 0.63 -3.06 -4.54
C VAL A 30 -0.41 -4.08 -4.08
N LEU A 31 -1.52 -3.60 -3.52
CA LEU A 31 -2.60 -4.47 -3.08
C LEU A 31 -3.21 -5.25 -4.24
N GLY A 32 -3.34 -4.62 -5.40
CA GLY A 32 -3.84 -5.28 -6.59
C GLY A 32 -2.94 -6.43 -7.04
N ASN A 33 -1.63 -6.25 -6.98
CA ASN A 33 -0.68 -7.32 -7.30
C ASN A 33 -0.80 -8.48 -6.30
N LEU A 34 -0.93 -8.17 -5.02
CA LEU A 34 -1.14 -9.22 -4.00
C LEU A 34 -2.44 -9.97 -4.25
N ALA A 35 -3.51 -9.24 -4.58
CA ALA A 35 -4.81 -9.85 -4.87
C ALA A 35 -4.76 -10.76 -6.10
N ALA A 36 -3.89 -10.46 -7.04
CA ALA A 36 -3.70 -11.28 -8.23
C ALA A 36 -2.84 -12.53 -7.98
N GLY A 37 -2.35 -12.69 -6.75
CA GLY A 37 -1.57 -13.88 -6.38
C GLY A 37 -0.06 -13.68 -6.41
N HIS A 38 0.40 -12.46 -6.67
CA HIS A 38 1.83 -12.16 -6.63
C HIS A 38 2.29 -12.08 -5.17
N ASP A 39 3.45 -12.61 -4.88
CA ASP A 39 4.02 -12.53 -3.54
C ASP A 39 4.90 -11.27 -3.39
N ALA A 40 5.37 -11.03 -2.17
CA ALA A 40 6.20 -9.87 -1.89
C ALA A 40 7.48 -9.85 -2.74
N ALA A 41 8.09 -11.01 -2.96
CA ALA A 41 9.30 -11.09 -3.77
C ALA A 41 9.04 -10.62 -5.20
N ALA A 42 7.91 -11.01 -5.79
CA ALA A 42 7.55 -10.59 -7.13
C ALA A 42 7.31 -9.08 -7.19
N ILE A 43 6.66 -8.51 -6.17
CA ILE A 43 6.42 -7.07 -6.10
C ILE A 43 7.73 -6.31 -6.01
N LEU A 44 8.67 -6.77 -5.20
CA LEU A 44 9.96 -6.10 -5.04
C LEU A 44 10.80 -6.17 -6.31
N ARG A 45 10.64 -7.22 -7.12
CA ARG A 45 11.30 -7.30 -8.42
C ARG A 45 10.73 -6.30 -9.40
N GLU A 46 9.43 -6.10 -9.38
CA GLU A 46 8.76 -5.16 -10.28
C GLU A 46 8.98 -3.72 -9.85
N PHE A 47 9.02 -3.46 -8.56
CA PHE A 47 9.18 -2.12 -7.99
C PHE A 47 10.42 -2.07 -7.12
N PRO A 48 11.62 -1.95 -7.72
CA PRO A 48 12.88 -2.03 -6.95
C PRO A 48 13.07 -0.90 -5.95
N ASP A 49 12.30 0.18 -6.06
CA ASP A 49 12.34 1.26 -5.07
C ASP A 49 11.63 0.89 -3.77
N LEU A 50 10.87 -0.19 -3.76
CA LEU A 50 10.15 -0.62 -2.57
C LEU A 50 10.99 -1.60 -1.75
N LYS A 51 10.68 -1.63 -0.45
CA LYS A 51 11.26 -2.57 0.50
C LYS A 51 10.17 -3.50 1.02
N THR A 52 10.59 -4.59 1.66
CA THR A 52 9.64 -5.53 2.27
C THR A 52 8.69 -4.80 3.22
N GLU A 53 9.20 -3.85 3.97
CA GLU A 53 8.39 -3.07 4.92
C GLU A 53 7.31 -2.25 4.21
N ASP A 54 7.54 -1.85 2.97
CA ASP A 54 6.53 -1.13 2.20
C ASP A 54 5.34 -2.03 1.86
N VAL A 55 5.62 -3.28 1.51
CA VAL A 55 4.56 -4.26 1.26
C VAL A 55 3.77 -4.51 2.55
N SER A 56 4.46 -4.69 3.66
CA SER A 56 3.82 -4.86 4.96
C SER A 56 2.97 -3.66 5.34
N ALA A 57 3.45 -2.46 5.05
CA ALA A 57 2.69 -1.24 5.31
C ALA A 57 1.40 -1.19 4.51
N CYS A 58 1.43 -1.63 3.25
CA CYS A 58 0.22 -1.69 2.43
C CYS A 58 -0.81 -2.65 3.03
N LEU A 59 -0.37 -3.78 3.52
CA LEU A 59 -1.27 -4.75 4.18
C LEU A 59 -1.83 -4.20 5.49
N ASP A 60 -1.00 -3.52 6.27
CA ASP A 60 -1.42 -2.88 7.51
C ASP A 60 -2.46 -1.78 7.25
N TYR A 61 -2.24 -0.98 6.20
CA TYR A 61 -3.18 0.02 5.75
C TYR A 61 -4.52 -0.61 5.38
N ALA A 62 -4.49 -1.69 4.62
CA ALA A 62 -5.70 -2.40 4.19
C ALA A 62 -6.45 -2.97 5.39
N ARG A 63 -5.74 -3.47 6.39
CA ARG A 63 -6.33 -3.98 7.61
C ARG A 63 -7.06 -2.89 8.37
N ASP A 64 -6.43 -1.73 8.52
CA ASP A 64 -7.07 -0.60 9.18
C ASP A 64 -8.34 -0.16 8.46
N LEU A 65 -8.33 -0.12 7.13
CA LEU A 65 -9.52 0.19 6.36
C LEU A 65 -10.62 -0.84 6.59
N ALA A 66 -10.27 -2.11 6.62
CA ALA A 66 -11.23 -3.19 6.82
C ALA A 66 -11.88 -3.10 8.21
N GLU A 67 -11.10 -2.76 9.23
CA GLU A 67 -11.63 -2.57 10.58
C GLU A 67 -12.49 -1.31 10.67
N PHE A 68 -12.05 -0.24 10.03
CA PHE A 68 -12.74 1.05 10.08
C PHE A 68 -14.09 0.99 9.38
N THR A 69 -14.19 0.22 8.31
CA THR A 69 -15.42 0.08 7.54
C THR A 69 -16.29 -1.06 8.06
N ALA A 70 -16.27 -1.31 9.36
CA ALA A 70 -17.13 -2.31 9.97
C ALA A 70 -18.58 -2.03 9.57
N VAL A 71 -19.13 -2.89 8.75
CA VAL A 71 -20.50 -2.77 8.31
C VAL A 71 -21.32 -3.68 9.20
N ALA A 72 -22.37 -3.14 9.74
CA ALA A 72 -23.34 -3.96 10.44
C ALA A 72 -23.96 -4.88 9.39
N ALA A 73 -23.59 -6.11 9.46
CA ALA A 73 -24.13 -7.11 8.55
C ALA A 73 -25.55 -7.48 9.00
#